data_831d45c5b05a7924d89d452c62072623
#
_entry.id   831d45c5b05a7924d89d452c62072623
#
_cell.length_a   1.000
_cell.length_b   1.000
_cell.length_c   1.000
_cell.angle_alpha   90.00
_cell.angle_beta   90.00
_cell.angle_gamma   90.00
#
_symmetry.space_group_name_H-M   'P 1'
#
loop_
_entity.id
_entity.type
_entity.pdbx_description
1 polymer ?
#
loop_
_entity_poly.entity_id
_entity_poly.type
_entity_poly.pdbx_seq_one_letter_code
_entity_poly.pdbx_strand_id
1 'polypeptide(L)'
;YKIRSNRLIKVRDESKKLEGEFQGALFQLGNRLGSGIPTEMAFSSVAETLHGTPTGTFFSIVDSNIRQGGMSVRDAIFDEKLGAINSYPSSLIDSSMRVLVETSEKGSAVSSKAMINISSYLDRINKVNERLKDLLAETVSSMKAQVSFLSPVISGIVVGIGTMITTIIGGLGSALAMNTIAHVVTVSRIPKSHELISEASHGPQT
;
A
#
# COMPACT_ATOMS: atom_id res chain seq x y z
N TYR A 1 12.99 21.55 11.86
CA TYR A 1 11.97 20.47 11.89
C TYR A 1 12.37 19.23 11.06
N LYS A 2 13.00 19.37 9.90
CA LYS A 2 13.36 18.27 8.98
C LYS A 2 14.39 17.26 9.54
N ILE A 3 15.35 17.73 10.33
CA ILE A 3 16.45 16.89 10.87
C ILE A 3 15.96 15.97 11.98
N ARG A 4 14.99 16.40 12.79
CA ARG A 4 14.41 15.61 13.89
C ARG A 4 13.49 14.51 13.36
N SER A 5 12.80 14.79 12.25
CA SER A 5 11.92 13.82 11.57
C SER A 5 12.71 12.66 10.94
N ASN A 6 13.86 12.93 10.31
CA ASN A 6 14.68 11.90 9.69
C ASN A 6 15.29 10.90 10.70
N ARG A 7 15.64 11.36 11.91
CA ARG A 7 16.13 10.46 12.97
C ARG A 7 15.04 9.51 13.46
N LEU A 8 13.82 10.02 13.64
CA LEU A 8 12.68 9.20 14.08
C LEU A 8 12.28 8.16 13.04
N ILE A 9 12.34 8.51 11.75
CA ILE A 9 12.06 7.58 10.65
C ILE A 9 13.11 6.48 10.61
N LYS A 10 14.39 6.83 10.73
CA LYS A 10 15.49 5.85 10.71
C LYS A 10 15.40 4.85 11.86
N VAL A 11 15.15 5.32 13.09
CA VAL A 11 14.97 4.46 14.25
C VAL A 11 13.77 3.53 14.08
N ARG A 12 12.69 4.01 13.48
CA ARG A 12 11.50 3.22 13.20
C ARG A 12 11.72 2.14 12.15
N ASP A 13 12.51 2.45 11.12
CA ASP A 13 12.85 1.48 10.06
C ASP A 13 13.83 0.42 10.57
N GLU A 14 14.79 0.80 11.40
CA GLU A 14 15.71 -0.13 12.06
C GLU A 14 14.95 -1.04 13.04
N SER A 15 14.02 -0.49 13.81
CA SER A 15 13.17 -1.29 14.72
C SER A 15 12.31 -2.31 13.95
N LYS A 16 11.73 -1.93 12.80
CA LYS A 16 10.97 -2.86 11.97
C LYS A 16 11.82 -3.96 11.36
N LYS A 17 13.01 -3.66 10.90
CA LYS A 17 13.96 -4.67 10.41
C LYS A 17 14.35 -5.64 11.53
N LEU A 18 14.64 -5.09 12.71
CA LEU A 18 14.96 -5.87 13.88
C LEU A 18 13.78 -6.81 14.24
N GLU A 19 12.55 -6.31 14.27
CA GLU A 19 11.37 -7.15 14.55
C GLU A 19 11.22 -8.30 13.55
N GLY A 20 11.52 -8.06 12.27
CA GLY A 20 11.47 -9.10 11.22
C GLY A 20 12.52 -10.21 11.41
N GLU A 21 13.71 -9.84 11.86
CA GLU A 21 14.82 -10.78 12.10
C GLU A 21 14.78 -11.41 13.50
N PHE A 22 14.07 -10.77 14.43
CA PHE A 22 14.07 -11.10 15.84
C PHE A 22 13.53 -12.49 16.15
N GLN A 23 12.59 -12.95 15.35
CA GLN A 23 12.05 -14.32 15.43
C GLN A 23 13.17 -15.37 15.29
N GLY A 24 14.03 -15.21 14.28
CA GLY A 24 15.17 -16.11 14.05
C GLY A 24 16.20 -16.04 15.19
N ALA A 25 16.42 -14.84 15.73
CA ALA A 25 17.32 -14.64 16.87
C ALA A 25 16.81 -15.31 18.15
N LEU A 26 15.50 -15.21 18.43
CA LEU A 26 14.89 -15.91 19.58
C LEU A 26 14.98 -17.42 19.43
N PHE A 27 14.83 -17.96 18.23
CA PHE A 27 15.01 -19.38 17.96
C PHE A 27 16.44 -19.83 18.24
N GLN A 28 17.43 -19.08 17.76
CA GLN A 28 18.84 -19.37 18.03
C GLN A 28 19.16 -19.29 19.52
N LEU A 29 18.68 -18.21 20.19
CA LEU A 29 18.85 -18.04 21.64
C LEU A 29 18.25 -19.22 22.39
N GLY A 30 17.01 -19.61 22.05
CA GLY A 30 16.33 -20.74 22.64
C GLY A 30 17.11 -22.06 22.49
N ASN A 31 17.66 -22.32 21.31
CA ASN A 31 18.45 -23.52 21.06
C ASN A 31 19.74 -23.54 21.88
N ARG A 32 20.44 -22.42 22.02
CA ARG A 32 21.67 -22.33 22.83
C ARG A 32 21.36 -22.53 24.31
N LEU A 33 20.30 -21.93 24.82
CA LEU A 33 19.82 -22.17 26.18
C LEU A 33 19.43 -23.62 26.40
N GLY A 34 18.80 -24.26 25.40
CA GLY A 34 18.45 -25.68 25.43
C GLY A 34 19.65 -26.62 25.44
N SER A 35 20.78 -26.19 24.89
CA SER A 35 22.05 -26.89 24.99
C SER A 35 22.76 -26.71 26.36
N GLY A 36 22.15 -26.02 27.29
CA GLY A 36 22.70 -25.79 28.65
C GLY A 36 23.69 -24.63 28.71
N ILE A 37 23.80 -23.81 27.67
CA ILE A 37 24.64 -22.61 27.68
C ILE A 37 24.01 -21.58 28.63
N PRO A 38 24.77 -20.95 29.56
CA PRO A 38 24.28 -19.87 30.40
C PRO A 38 23.74 -18.71 29.59
N THR A 39 22.73 -18.00 30.09
CA THR A 39 22.03 -16.95 29.38
C THR A 39 22.99 -15.87 28.92
N GLU A 40 23.95 -15.48 29.74
CA GLU A 40 24.96 -14.46 29.41
C GLU A 40 25.80 -14.85 28.19
N MET A 41 26.24 -16.11 28.13
CA MET A 41 27.04 -16.63 27.03
C MET A 41 26.20 -16.85 25.75
N ALA A 42 24.92 -17.15 25.93
CA ALA A 42 24.01 -17.32 24.80
C ALA A 42 23.79 -16.00 24.04
N PHE A 43 23.73 -14.87 24.74
CA PHE A 43 23.68 -13.55 24.10
C PHE A 43 24.89 -13.27 23.21
N SER A 44 26.11 -13.51 23.72
CA SER A 44 27.35 -13.35 22.97
C SER A 44 27.33 -14.17 21.68
N SER A 45 26.96 -15.42 21.80
CA SER A 45 26.95 -16.34 20.67
C SER A 45 25.91 -15.99 19.61
N VAL A 46 24.76 -15.44 19.99
CA VAL A 46 23.76 -14.93 19.04
C VAL A 46 24.24 -13.63 18.39
N ALA A 47 24.86 -12.73 19.15
CA ALA A 47 25.45 -11.50 18.63
C ALA A 47 26.48 -11.76 17.54
N GLU A 48 27.35 -12.74 17.75
CA GLU A 48 28.36 -13.16 16.76
C GLU A 48 27.72 -13.73 15.48
N THR A 49 26.70 -14.58 15.65
CA THR A 49 26.03 -15.23 14.52
C THR A 49 25.27 -14.22 13.65
N LEU A 50 24.70 -13.17 14.26
CA LEU A 50 23.91 -12.14 13.60
C LEU A 50 24.67 -10.85 13.37
N HIS A 51 26.01 -10.91 13.35
CA HIS A 51 26.84 -9.74 13.15
C HIS A 51 26.46 -9.00 11.86
N GLY A 52 26.41 -7.66 11.93
CA GLY A 52 26.06 -6.81 10.79
C GLY A 52 24.54 -6.59 10.60
N THR A 53 23.70 -7.21 11.42
CA THR A 53 22.25 -6.97 11.40
C THR A 53 21.84 -6.07 12.59
N PRO A 54 20.67 -5.36 12.50
CA PRO A 54 20.11 -4.62 13.62
C PRO A 54 19.89 -5.50 14.86
N THR A 55 19.45 -6.72 14.64
CA THR A 55 19.27 -7.72 15.70
C THR A 55 20.60 -8.09 16.36
N GLY A 56 21.63 -8.37 15.55
CA GLY A 56 22.98 -8.61 16.06
C GLY A 56 23.53 -7.45 16.87
N THR A 57 23.24 -6.20 16.46
CA THR A 57 23.64 -5.01 17.22
C THR A 57 22.93 -4.94 18.58
N PHE A 58 21.63 -5.25 18.63
CA PHE A 58 20.90 -5.34 19.90
C PHE A 58 21.54 -6.35 20.85
N PHE A 59 21.81 -7.57 20.38
CA PHE A 59 22.46 -8.62 21.19
C PHE A 59 23.88 -8.24 21.58
N SER A 60 24.63 -7.54 20.71
CA SER A 60 25.99 -7.04 21.03
C SER A 60 25.98 -5.98 22.15
N ILE A 61 24.97 -5.10 22.18
CA ILE A 61 24.81 -4.12 23.26
C ILE A 61 24.55 -4.86 24.57
N VAL A 62 23.66 -5.85 24.59
CA VAL A 62 23.39 -6.66 25.78
C VAL A 62 24.67 -7.38 26.25
N ASP A 63 25.39 -8.05 25.35
CA ASP A 63 26.64 -8.74 25.67
C ASP A 63 27.71 -7.79 26.23
N SER A 64 27.85 -6.60 25.62
CA SER A 64 28.79 -5.57 26.11
C SER A 64 28.42 -5.09 27.52
N ASN A 65 27.13 -4.82 27.76
CA ASN A 65 26.67 -4.40 29.07
C ASN A 65 26.91 -5.46 30.17
N ILE A 66 26.75 -6.73 29.84
CA ILE A 66 27.04 -7.84 30.73
C ILE A 66 28.55 -7.98 30.99
N ARG A 67 29.36 -8.08 29.91
CA ARG A 67 30.78 -8.38 30.01
C ARG A 67 31.62 -7.19 30.47
N GLN A 68 31.36 -6.02 29.96
CA GLN A 68 32.14 -4.80 30.23
C GLN A 68 31.54 -4.01 31.39
N GLY A 69 30.19 -3.95 31.46
CA GLY A 69 29.47 -3.24 32.50
C GLY A 69 29.25 -4.02 33.76
N GLY A 70 29.46 -5.34 33.74
CA GLY A 70 29.16 -6.21 34.90
C GLY A 70 27.69 -6.25 35.29
N MET A 71 26.81 -5.91 34.36
CA MET A 71 25.37 -5.80 34.58
C MET A 71 24.71 -7.19 34.61
N SER A 72 23.64 -7.30 35.38
CA SER A 72 22.76 -8.45 35.27
C SER A 72 22.10 -8.49 33.87
N VAL A 73 21.61 -9.67 33.42
CA VAL A 73 20.88 -9.79 32.16
C VAL A 73 19.69 -8.83 32.12
N ARG A 74 18.99 -8.68 33.24
CA ARG A 74 17.86 -7.73 33.37
C ARG A 74 18.31 -6.29 33.11
N ASP A 75 19.35 -5.84 33.82
CA ASP A 75 19.81 -4.46 33.71
C ASP A 75 20.45 -4.18 32.32
N ALA A 76 21.19 -5.12 31.77
CA ALA A 76 21.77 -5.02 30.44
C ALA A 76 20.73 -4.79 29.33
N ILE A 77 19.50 -5.26 29.54
CA ILE A 77 18.38 -5.09 28.60
C ILE A 77 17.54 -3.85 28.95
N PHE A 78 17.19 -3.64 30.24
CA PHE A 78 16.13 -2.73 30.67
C PHE A 78 16.62 -1.50 31.47
N ASP A 79 17.91 -1.32 31.69
CA ASP A 79 18.42 -0.13 32.39
C ASP A 79 17.97 1.16 31.66
N GLU A 80 17.60 2.18 32.45
CA GLU A 80 17.07 3.43 31.89
C GLU A 80 18.05 4.19 30.99
N LYS A 81 19.36 4.02 31.20
CA LYS A 81 20.41 4.76 30.48
C LYS A 81 21.17 3.90 29.48
N LEU A 82 21.52 2.68 29.86
CA LEU A 82 22.42 1.79 29.12
C LEU A 82 21.70 0.56 28.57
N GLY A 83 20.46 0.33 28.94
CA GLY A 83 19.69 -0.84 28.49
C GLY A 83 19.52 -0.86 26.97
N ALA A 84 19.73 -2.03 26.39
CA ALA A 84 19.67 -2.23 24.94
C ALA A 84 18.30 -1.84 24.34
N ILE A 85 17.22 -1.96 25.11
CA ILE A 85 15.86 -1.62 24.70
C ILE A 85 15.69 -0.14 24.32
N ASN A 86 16.49 0.75 24.92
CA ASN A 86 16.42 2.19 24.65
C ASN A 86 16.81 2.56 23.22
N SER A 87 17.68 1.76 22.62
CA SER A 87 18.12 1.94 21.21
C SER A 87 17.10 1.40 20.22
N TYR A 88 16.24 0.47 20.64
CA TYR A 88 15.29 -0.23 19.79
C TYR A 88 13.91 -0.33 20.47
N PRO A 89 13.12 0.76 20.50
CA PRO A 89 11.83 0.79 21.17
C PRO A 89 10.79 -0.05 20.40
N SER A 90 10.65 -1.31 20.80
CA SER A 90 9.67 -2.26 20.25
C SER A 90 8.99 -3.00 21.38
N SER A 91 7.67 -2.98 21.40
CA SER A 91 6.85 -3.70 22.39
C SER A 91 7.03 -5.22 22.31
N LEU A 92 7.30 -5.72 21.10
CA LEU A 92 7.57 -7.13 20.85
C LEU A 92 8.87 -7.57 21.52
N ILE A 93 9.94 -6.80 21.33
CA ILE A 93 11.25 -7.07 21.92
C ILE A 93 11.16 -6.94 23.44
N ASP A 94 10.55 -5.87 23.93
CA ASP A 94 10.35 -5.63 25.37
C ASP A 94 9.65 -6.83 26.03
N SER A 95 8.50 -7.24 25.48
CA SER A 95 7.73 -8.36 26.04
C SER A 95 8.49 -9.68 25.98
N SER A 96 9.17 -9.96 24.88
CA SER A 96 9.94 -11.21 24.71
C SER A 96 11.13 -11.27 25.67
N MET A 97 11.83 -10.15 25.86
CA MET A 97 12.97 -10.07 26.77
C MET A 97 12.54 -10.13 28.24
N ARG A 98 11.38 -9.58 28.61
CA ARG A 98 10.80 -9.78 29.96
C ARG A 98 10.56 -11.25 30.26
N VAL A 99 9.93 -11.97 29.32
CA VAL A 99 9.73 -13.42 29.46
C VAL A 99 11.06 -14.15 29.60
N LEU A 100 12.09 -13.77 28.81
CA LEU A 100 13.41 -14.35 28.94
C LEU A 100 13.99 -14.16 30.35
N VAL A 101 14.00 -12.92 30.87
CA VAL A 101 14.53 -12.60 32.18
C VAL A 101 13.78 -13.37 33.28
N GLU A 102 12.46 -13.38 33.27
CA GLU A 102 11.65 -14.10 34.23
C GLU A 102 11.85 -15.64 34.18
N THR A 103 12.06 -16.18 32.97
CA THR A 103 12.27 -17.62 32.81
C THR A 103 13.71 -18.04 33.09
N SER A 104 14.69 -17.13 32.93
CA SER A 104 16.10 -17.42 33.23
C SER A 104 16.33 -17.75 34.69
N GLU A 105 15.56 -17.16 35.59
CA GLU A 105 15.56 -17.46 37.02
C GLU A 105 15.06 -18.89 37.32
N LYS A 106 14.25 -19.46 36.42
CA LYS A 106 13.71 -20.82 36.52
C LYS A 106 14.57 -21.89 35.82
N GLY A 107 15.68 -21.45 35.22
CA GLY A 107 16.67 -22.28 34.56
C GLY A 107 16.63 -22.25 33.05
N SER A 108 17.77 -22.61 32.42
CA SER A 108 18.01 -22.51 30.99
C SER A 108 17.02 -23.34 30.13
N ALA A 109 16.59 -24.50 30.61
CA ALA A 109 15.63 -25.35 29.94
C ALA A 109 14.24 -24.69 29.81
N VAL A 110 13.81 -23.94 30.84
CA VAL A 110 12.53 -23.20 30.82
C VAL A 110 12.63 -22.02 29.87
N SER A 111 13.71 -21.26 29.92
CA SER A 111 14.00 -20.14 29.05
C SER A 111 14.06 -20.59 27.58
N SER A 112 14.72 -21.72 27.31
CA SER A 112 14.77 -22.32 25.98
C SER A 112 13.38 -22.55 25.38
N LYS A 113 12.54 -23.26 26.13
CA LYS A 113 11.16 -23.54 25.69
C LYS A 113 10.37 -22.26 25.47
N ALA A 114 10.51 -21.27 26.35
CA ALA A 114 9.83 -19.99 26.21
C ALA A 114 10.26 -19.27 24.93
N MET A 115 11.56 -19.17 24.66
CA MET A 115 12.09 -18.49 23.47
C MET A 115 11.70 -19.20 22.16
N ILE A 116 11.76 -20.51 22.12
CA ILE A 116 11.33 -21.30 20.96
C ILE A 116 9.82 -21.14 20.71
N ASN A 117 9.01 -21.13 21.78
CA ASN A 117 7.56 -20.92 21.64
C ASN A 117 7.23 -19.54 21.13
N ILE A 118 7.88 -18.48 21.64
CA ILE A 118 7.69 -17.11 21.17
C ILE A 118 8.13 -17.00 19.72
N SER A 119 9.29 -17.54 19.35
CA SER A 119 9.77 -17.58 17.96
C SER A 119 8.75 -18.24 17.03
N SER A 120 8.23 -19.41 17.42
CA SER A 120 7.22 -20.12 16.61
C SER A 120 5.91 -19.35 16.48
N TYR A 121 5.50 -18.64 17.52
CA TYR A 121 4.32 -17.77 17.51
C TYR A 121 4.51 -16.60 16.54
N LEU A 122 5.66 -15.94 16.59
CA LEU A 122 6.01 -14.84 15.68
C LEU A 122 6.07 -15.30 14.21
N ASP A 123 6.62 -16.48 13.96
CA ASP A 123 6.63 -17.09 12.63
C ASP A 123 5.21 -17.25 12.06
N ARG A 124 4.29 -17.76 12.87
CA ARG A 124 2.89 -17.91 12.47
C ARG A 124 2.22 -16.57 12.18
N ILE A 125 2.46 -15.57 13.01
CA ILE A 125 1.91 -14.21 12.79
C ILE A 125 2.48 -13.60 11.50
N ASN A 126 3.78 -13.73 11.26
CA ASN A 126 4.40 -13.22 10.04
C ASN A 126 3.81 -13.90 8.79
N LYS A 127 3.65 -15.21 8.79
CA LYS A 127 3.02 -15.96 7.71
C LYS A 127 1.56 -15.56 7.47
N VAL A 128 0.79 -15.29 8.52
CA VAL A 128 -0.58 -14.77 8.39
C VAL A 128 -0.58 -13.38 7.78
N ASN A 129 0.31 -12.51 8.23
CA ASN A 129 0.44 -11.15 7.70
C ASN A 129 0.87 -11.14 6.21
N GLU A 130 1.76 -12.03 5.81
CA GLU A 130 2.14 -12.20 4.40
C GLU A 130 0.95 -12.66 3.56
N ARG A 131 0.23 -13.68 4.00
CA ARG A 131 -0.97 -14.17 3.30
C ARG A 131 -2.05 -13.09 3.19
N LEU A 132 -2.26 -12.28 4.23
CA LEU A 132 -3.19 -11.15 4.18
C LEU A 132 -2.74 -10.09 3.15
N LYS A 133 -1.46 -9.79 3.08
CA LYS A 133 -0.91 -8.87 2.07
C LYS A 133 -1.12 -9.41 0.66
N ASP A 134 -0.88 -10.70 0.44
CA ASP A 134 -1.07 -11.34 -0.86
C ASP A 134 -2.54 -11.31 -1.29
N LEU A 135 -3.46 -11.67 -0.39
CA LEU A 135 -4.90 -11.60 -0.66
C LEU A 135 -5.38 -10.16 -0.95
N LEU A 136 -4.88 -9.19 -0.20
CA LEU A 136 -5.19 -7.78 -0.44
C LEU A 136 -4.60 -7.30 -1.78
N ALA A 137 -3.39 -7.71 -2.12
CA ALA A 137 -2.76 -7.37 -3.40
C ALA A 137 -3.53 -7.97 -4.58
N GLU A 138 -3.99 -9.22 -4.46
CA GLU A 138 -4.83 -9.88 -5.46
C GLU A 138 -6.17 -9.16 -5.63
N THR A 139 -6.85 -8.83 -4.52
CA THR A 139 -8.12 -8.08 -4.54
C THR A 139 -7.96 -6.72 -5.19
N VAL A 140 -6.93 -5.95 -4.82
CA VAL A 140 -6.64 -4.64 -5.40
C VAL A 140 -6.30 -4.74 -6.90
N SER A 141 -5.55 -5.78 -7.29
CA SER A 141 -5.21 -6.03 -8.69
C SER A 141 -6.46 -6.36 -9.52
N SER A 142 -7.34 -7.20 -8.98
CA SER A 142 -8.62 -7.55 -9.60
C SER A 142 -9.52 -6.33 -9.76
N MET A 143 -9.64 -5.49 -8.73
CA MET A 143 -10.39 -4.23 -8.80
C MET A 143 -9.82 -3.25 -9.84
N LYS A 144 -8.49 -3.13 -9.92
CA LYS A 144 -7.82 -2.33 -10.95
C LYS A 144 -8.12 -2.85 -12.35
N ALA A 145 -8.08 -4.16 -12.57
CA ALA A 145 -8.39 -4.77 -13.85
C ALA A 145 -9.83 -4.48 -14.27
N GLN A 146 -10.80 -4.59 -13.35
CA GLN A 146 -12.21 -4.29 -13.62
C GLN A 146 -12.41 -2.81 -13.99
N VAL A 147 -11.83 -1.87 -13.27
CA VAL A 147 -11.94 -0.44 -13.57
C VAL A 147 -11.28 -0.11 -14.90
N SER A 148 -10.13 -0.69 -15.18
CA SER A 148 -9.40 -0.47 -16.43
C SER A 148 -10.14 -0.99 -17.66
N PHE A 149 -10.93 -2.05 -17.51
CA PHE A 149 -11.75 -2.61 -18.59
C PHE A 149 -13.11 -1.91 -18.74
N LEU A 150 -13.78 -1.59 -17.63
CA LEU A 150 -15.09 -0.95 -17.66
C LEU A 150 -15.05 0.48 -18.20
N SER A 151 -14.01 1.23 -17.89
CA SER A 151 -13.88 2.63 -18.30
C SER A 151 -13.92 2.83 -19.82
N PRO A 152 -13.15 2.13 -20.66
CA PRO A 152 -13.23 2.28 -22.11
C PRO A 152 -14.55 1.78 -22.69
N VAL A 153 -15.16 0.74 -22.10
CA VAL A 153 -16.45 0.22 -22.55
C VAL A 153 -17.56 1.25 -22.36
N ILE A 154 -17.66 1.81 -21.17
CA ILE A 154 -18.66 2.86 -20.86
C ILE A 154 -18.42 4.09 -21.73
N SER A 155 -17.17 4.51 -21.89
CA SER A 155 -16.80 5.65 -22.73
C SER A 155 -17.20 5.42 -24.20
N GLY A 156 -16.96 4.22 -24.71
CA GLY A 156 -17.36 3.84 -26.09
C GLY A 156 -18.86 3.88 -26.31
N ILE A 157 -19.66 3.40 -25.35
CA ILE A 157 -21.12 3.44 -25.40
C ILE A 157 -21.63 4.90 -25.40
N VAL A 158 -21.11 5.73 -24.50
CA VAL A 158 -21.52 7.15 -24.40
C VAL A 158 -21.19 7.91 -25.66
N VAL A 159 -19.98 7.73 -26.21
CA VAL A 159 -19.58 8.36 -27.49
C VAL A 159 -20.43 7.84 -28.64
N GLY A 160 -20.71 6.53 -28.70
CA GLY A 160 -21.55 5.92 -29.74
C GLY A 160 -22.98 6.47 -29.74
N ILE A 161 -23.59 6.60 -28.57
CA ILE A 161 -24.94 7.21 -28.46
C ILE A 161 -24.87 8.71 -28.81
N GLY A 162 -23.87 9.42 -28.36
CA GLY A 162 -23.69 10.84 -28.69
C GLY A 162 -23.54 11.10 -30.19
N THR A 163 -22.76 10.30 -30.89
CA THR A 163 -22.60 10.42 -32.35
C THR A 163 -23.90 10.07 -33.11
N MET A 164 -24.64 9.06 -32.62
CA MET A 164 -25.92 8.69 -33.19
C MET A 164 -26.94 9.84 -33.11
N ILE A 165 -27.05 10.46 -31.93
CA ILE A 165 -27.94 11.61 -31.71
C ILE A 165 -27.55 12.79 -32.61
N THR A 166 -26.26 13.09 -32.69
CA THR A 166 -25.73 14.18 -33.53
C THR A 166 -26.06 13.95 -35.00
N THR A 167 -25.92 12.72 -35.47
CA THR A 167 -26.23 12.36 -36.85
C THR A 167 -27.74 12.51 -37.15
N ILE A 168 -28.60 12.09 -36.22
CA ILE A 168 -30.08 12.23 -36.39
C ILE A 168 -30.47 13.72 -36.45
N ILE A 169 -29.95 14.52 -35.50
CA ILE A 169 -30.27 15.97 -35.44
C ILE A 169 -29.72 16.68 -36.66
N GLY A 170 -28.50 16.35 -37.09
CA GLY A 170 -27.89 16.89 -38.31
C GLY A 170 -28.68 16.53 -39.58
N GLY A 171 -29.15 15.29 -39.69
CA GLY A 171 -30.00 14.82 -40.76
C GLY A 171 -31.36 15.55 -40.83
N LEU A 172 -32.00 15.76 -39.64
CA LEU A 172 -33.22 16.54 -39.58
C LEU A 172 -33.00 18.02 -39.98
N GLY A 173 -31.91 18.61 -39.52
CA GLY A 173 -31.54 19.98 -39.83
C GLY A 173 -31.33 20.19 -41.35
N SER A 174 -30.64 19.27 -42.02
CA SER A 174 -30.45 19.33 -43.48
C SER A 174 -31.74 19.10 -44.26
N ALA A 175 -32.61 18.20 -43.80
CA ALA A 175 -33.90 17.97 -44.46
C ALA A 175 -34.83 19.18 -44.31
N LEU A 176 -34.86 19.84 -43.18
CA LEU A 176 -35.63 21.07 -42.98
C LEU A 176 -35.07 22.23 -43.82
N ALA A 177 -33.76 22.38 -43.89
CA ALA A 177 -33.11 23.39 -44.71
C ALA A 177 -33.42 23.19 -46.21
N MET A 178 -33.36 21.94 -46.74
CA MET A 178 -33.72 21.60 -48.11
C MET A 178 -35.18 21.89 -48.40
N ASN A 179 -36.09 21.55 -47.48
CA ASN A 179 -37.52 21.84 -47.64
C ASN A 179 -37.81 23.36 -47.65
N THR A 180 -37.16 24.12 -46.82
CA THR A 180 -37.27 25.59 -46.77
C THR A 180 -36.74 26.22 -48.06
N ILE A 181 -35.59 25.76 -48.59
CA ILE A 181 -35.02 26.24 -49.83
C ILE A 181 -35.95 25.88 -51.01
N ALA A 182 -36.48 24.64 -51.07
CA ALA A 182 -37.42 24.24 -52.07
C ALA A 182 -38.70 25.10 -52.09
N HIS A 183 -39.20 25.45 -50.89
CA HIS A 183 -40.37 26.32 -50.76
C HIS A 183 -40.09 27.75 -51.23
N VAL A 184 -38.95 28.32 -50.90
CA VAL A 184 -38.52 29.66 -51.33
C VAL A 184 -38.34 29.71 -52.86
N VAL A 185 -37.70 28.68 -53.43
CA VAL A 185 -37.52 28.59 -54.90
C VAL A 185 -38.84 28.44 -55.63
N THR A 186 -39.79 27.67 -55.04
CA THR A 186 -41.12 27.50 -55.64
C THR A 186 -41.94 28.81 -55.61
N VAL A 187 -41.88 29.53 -54.50
CA VAL A 187 -42.56 30.82 -54.32
C VAL A 187 -41.95 31.88 -55.24
N SER A 188 -40.61 31.88 -55.44
CA SER A 188 -39.96 32.82 -56.39
C SER A 188 -40.21 32.55 -57.86
N ARG A 189 -40.70 31.34 -58.20
CA ARG A 189 -41.10 30.96 -59.58
C ARG A 189 -42.54 31.25 -59.91
N ILE A 190 -43.35 31.73 -59.00
CA ILE A 190 -44.71 32.18 -59.33
C ILE A 190 -44.55 33.45 -60.12
N PRO A 191 -44.87 33.47 -61.47
CA PRO A 191 -44.83 34.70 -62.23
C PRO A 191 -45.82 35.69 -61.61
N LYS A 192 -45.38 36.94 -61.45
CA LYS A 192 -46.24 38.04 -61.03
C LYS A 192 -47.43 38.10 -61.97
N SER A 193 -48.53 37.50 -61.58
CA SER A 193 -49.79 37.56 -62.30
C SER A 193 -50.30 39.01 -62.52
N HIS A 194 -49.63 39.97 -61.93
CA HIS A 194 -49.91 41.39 -62.14
C HIS A 194 -49.43 41.94 -63.49
N GLU A 195 -48.47 41.30 -64.19
CA GLU A 195 -47.98 41.77 -65.48
C GLU A 195 -48.88 41.31 -66.61
N LEU A 196 -49.56 40.16 -66.52
CA LEU A 196 -50.47 39.64 -67.52
C LEU A 196 -51.83 40.36 -67.56
N ILE A 197 -52.20 41.09 -66.54
CA ILE A 197 -53.46 41.85 -66.47
C ILE A 197 -53.25 43.25 -67.13
N SER A 198 -52.02 43.77 -67.11
CA SER A 198 -51.68 45.05 -67.75
C SER A 198 -51.68 44.97 -69.32
N GLU A 199 -51.29 43.83 -69.87
CA GLU A 199 -51.24 43.66 -71.33
C GLU A 199 -52.64 43.38 -71.99
N ALA A 200 -53.56 42.86 -71.18
CA ALA A 200 -54.91 42.55 -71.67
C ALA A 200 -55.88 43.79 -71.74
N SER A 201 -55.42 44.95 -71.19
CA SER A 201 -56.26 46.16 -71.17
C SER A 201 -56.00 47.19 -72.27
N HIS A 202 -55.07 46.90 -73.18
CA HIS A 202 -54.82 47.72 -74.37
C HIS A 202 -55.12 46.93 -75.62
N GLY A 203 -56.38 46.71 -75.93
CA GLY A 203 -56.85 46.27 -77.23
C GLY A 203 -57.03 47.44 -78.20
N PRO A 204 -56.84 47.25 -79.50
CA PRO A 204 -56.76 48.34 -80.49
C PRO A 204 -58.10 49.01 -80.67
N GLN A 205 -58.07 50.34 -80.59
CA GLN A 205 -59.15 51.19 -81.13
C GLN A 205 -58.89 51.51 -82.58
N THR A 206 -59.74 51.04 -83.40
CA THR A 206 -60.23 51.71 -84.56
C THR A 206 -61.61 51.25 -84.92
#